data_1fd3d9cf6c24ccb95190995183c90751
#
_entry.id   1fd3d9cf6c24ccb95190995183c90751
#
_cell.length_a   1.000
_cell.length_b   1.000
_cell.length_c   1.000
_cell.angle_alpha   90.00
_cell.angle_beta   90.00
_cell.angle_gamma   90.00
#
_symmetry.space_group_name_H-M   'P 1'
#
loop_
_entity.id
_entity.type
_entity.pdbx_description
1 polymer ?
#
loop_
_entity_poly.entity_id
_entity_poly.type
_entity_poly.pdbx_seq_one_letter_code
_entity_poly.pdbx_strand_id
1 'polypeptide(L)'
;MLSQQAFLAAQKVIPGGVNSPVRAFRGVGGTPRFIARAEGAFIFDVDGRRYIDYVGSFGPAIVGHAHPGIVHAVQQAAENGLSFGAPTTAETQLAEAIVARVPAVEMVRMCNSGTEATMSAIRLARAFTGRSDFLKFAGCYHGHSDGLLVAAGSGALTIGVPDSPGVPAAYAQHTLTAPYNDIAALEQAFAEYGEQLAAVIVEPVAGNMSCVPPDPAFLRALRHLCSKFGTVLIFDEVMTGFRVARGGAQEFYGIEADLVTLGKIIGGGMPVGAFGGRRDIMELLAPLGGVYQAGTLSGNPVSMAAGLVSLRLTDEPVFYKNLTEITTALADGLLDRAKAHRIPLVINHVCGMLGLFFTQEARIDNLDAVKRCDGERFARFFHLMLDEGVYLAPSPFEAIFTGSQHNAAVLDDTLRAADRVFARLKAEEH
;
A
#
# COMPACT_ATOMS: atom_id res chain seq x y z
N MET A 1 -9.24 -22.95 20.82
CA MET A 1 -9.80 -21.85 19.96
C MET A 1 -9.91 -22.36 18.53
N LEU A 2 -11.01 -22.04 17.85
CA LEU A 2 -11.26 -22.45 16.46
C LEU A 2 -10.20 -21.88 15.49
N SER A 3 -9.76 -20.64 15.71
CA SER A 3 -8.66 -20.03 14.92
C SER A 3 -7.38 -20.86 14.96
N GLN A 4 -7.00 -21.43 16.11
CA GLN A 4 -5.82 -22.28 16.22
C GLN A 4 -6.00 -23.59 15.42
N GLN A 5 -7.16 -24.22 15.51
CA GLN A 5 -7.47 -25.42 14.74
C GLN A 5 -7.47 -25.14 13.23
N ALA A 6 -8.07 -24.04 12.81
CA ALA A 6 -8.08 -23.58 11.42
C ALA A 6 -6.65 -23.31 10.90
N PHE A 7 -5.80 -22.66 11.69
CA PHE A 7 -4.41 -22.42 11.32
C PHE A 7 -3.60 -23.71 11.16
N LEU A 8 -3.74 -24.67 12.11
CA LEU A 8 -3.10 -25.97 12.00
C LEU A 8 -3.58 -26.77 10.76
N ALA A 9 -4.85 -26.65 10.42
CA ALA A 9 -5.38 -27.26 9.20
C ALA A 9 -4.82 -26.58 7.94
N ALA A 10 -4.79 -25.25 7.91
CA ALA A 10 -4.25 -24.48 6.79
C ALA A 10 -2.77 -24.78 6.53
N GLN A 11 -1.96 -24.93 7.57
CA GLN A 11 -0.53 -25.25 7.46
C GLN A 11 -0.24 -26.56 6.75
N LYS A 12 -1.21 -27.50 6.71
CA LYS A 12 -1.06 -28.78 6.01
C LYS A 12 -1.15 -28.66 4.48
N VAL A 13 -1.78 -27.60 3.98
CA VAL A 13 -2.12 -27.47 2.55
C VAL A 13 -1.73 -26.11 1.94
N ILE A 14 -1.36 -25.14 2.78
CA ILE A 14 -0.93 -23.79 2.35
C ILE A 14 0.42 -23.50 3.01
N PRO A 15 1.46 -23.10 2.27
CA PRO A 15 2.76 -22.77 2.84
C PRO A 15 2.64 -21.73 3.98
N GLY A 16 3.03 -22.13 5.20
CA GLY A 16 2.88 -21.31 6.41
C GLY A 16 1.44 -21.02 6.84
N GLY A 17 0.44 -21.72 6.25
CA GLY A 17 -0.99 -21.58 6.56
C GLY A 17 -1.65 -20.29 6.03
N VAL A 18 -0.98 -19.54 5.14
CA VAL A 18 -1.44 -18.23 4.66
C VAL A 18 -1.08 -18.00 3.18
N ASN A 19 -1.86 -17.19 2.47
CA ASN A 19 -1.61 -16.79 1.09
C ASN A 19 -0.85 -15.44 0.98
N SER A 20 -0.44 -14.86 2.11
CA SER A 20 0.47 -13.70 2.17
C SER A 20 1.26 -13.76 3.48
N PRO A 21 2.61 -13.64 3.45
CA PRO A 21 3.49 -13.94 4.59
C PRO A 21 3.17 -13.18 5.88
N VAL A 22 2.80 -11.91 5.79
CA VAL A 22 2.51 -11.06 6.95
C VAL A 22 1.34 -11.61 7.79
N ARG A 23 0.38 -12.28 7.17
CA ARG A 23 -0.81 -12.85 7.84
C ARG A 23 -0.47 -14.00 8.81
N ALA A 24 0.74 -14.57 8.72
CA ALA A 24 1.18 -15.66 9.60
C ALA A 24 1.65 -15.22 10.99
N PHE A 25 1.58 -13.93 11.33
CA PHE A 25 2.01 -13.34 12.61
C PHE A 25 3.50 -13.55 12.94
N ARG A 26 4.35 -13.83 11.94
CA ARG A 26 5.79 -14.05 12.20
C ARG A 26 6.46 -12.83 12.83
N GLY A 27 6.04 -11.62 12.45
CA GLY A 27 6.61 -10.36 12.97
C GLY A 27 6.24 -10.05 14.42
N VAL A 28 5.17 -10.66 14.95
CA VAL A 28 4.66 -10.40 16.30
C VAL A 28 4.54 -11.66 17.13
N GLY A 29 4.63 -12.84 16.53
CA GLY A 29 4.41 -14.14 17.18
C GLY A 29 2.95 -14.48 17.40
N GLY A 30 2.70 -15.62 18.03
CA GLY A 30 1.35 -16.09 18.36
C GLY A 30 0.60 -16.75 17.20
N THR A 31 -0.72 -16.86 17.31
CA THR A 31 -1.60 -17.54 16.36
C THR A 31 -2.49 -16.51 15.63
N PRO A 32 -2.49 -16.51 14.28
CA PRO A 32 -3.38 -15.64 13.50
C PRO A 32 -4.85 -15.85 13.83
N ARG A 33 -5.64 -14.79 13.76
CA ARG A 33 -7.10 -14.89 13.86
C ARG A 33 -7.68 -15.25 12.49
N PHE A 34 -8.54 -16.26 12.45
CA PHE A 34 -9.29 -16.63 11.25
C PHE A 34 -10.60 -15.87 11.24
N ILE A 35 -10.80 -15.04 10.24
CA ILE A 35 -11.93 -14.12 10.16
C ILE A 35 -13.09 -14.80 9.43
N ALA A 36 -14.28 -14.76 10.04
CA ALA A 36 -15.51 -15.33 9.51
C ALA A 36 -16.35 -14.30 8.72
N ARG A 37 -16.36 -13.04 9.16
CA ARG A 37 -17.10 -11.95 8.52
C ARG A 37 -16.53 -10.58 8.90
N ALA A 38 -16.90 -9.57 8.14
CA ALA A 38 -16.54 -8.18 8.42
C ALA A 38 -17.68 -7.24 8.07
N GLU A 39 -17.79 -6.10 8.77
CA GLU A 39 -18.86 -5.11 8.59
C GLU A 39 -18.42 -3.74 9.13
N GLY A 40 -18.54 -2.68 8.32
CA GLY A 40 -18.14 -1.33 8.71
C GLY A 40 -16.66 -1.27 9.13
N ALA A 41 -16.40 -0.82 10.36
CA ALA A 41 -15.04 -0.77 10.94
C ALA A 41 -14.63 -2.07 11.66
N PHE A 42 -15.41 -3.15 11.55
CA PHE A 42 -15.23 -4.34 12.38
C PHE A 42 -14.97 -5.61 11.57
N ILE A 43 -14.12 -6.48 12.14
CA ILE A 43 -13.96 -7.87 11.72
C ILE A 43 -14.35 -8.81 12.86
N PHE A 44 -14.78 -10.02 12.51
CA PHE A 44 -15.24 -11.02 13.48
C PHE A 44 -14.54 -12.35 13.18
N ASP A 45 -13.87 -12.91 14.19
CA ASP A 45 -13.20 -14.19 14.02
C ASP A 45 -14.17 -15.38 14.12
N VAL A 46 -13.64 -16.55 13.78
CA VAL A 46 -14.39 -17.84 13.84
C VAL A 46 -14.72 -18.26 15.27
N ASP A 47 -14.08 -17.67 16.29
CA ASP A 47 -14.41 -17.86 17.71
C ASP A 47 -15.53 -16.91 18.17
N GLY A 48 -16.07 -16.04 17.27
CA GLY A 48 -17.15 -15.09 17.54
C GLY A 48 -16.71 -13.76 18.15
N ARG A 49 -15.41 -13.53 18.27
CA ARG A 49 -14.88 -12.29 18.84
C ARG A 49 -14.86 -11.17 17.81
N ARG A 50 -15.28 -9.98 18.19
CA ARG A 50 -15.27 -8.76 17.38
C ARG A 50 -14.00 -7.95 17.63
N TYR A 51 -13.45 -7.36 16.57
CA TYR A 51 -12.31 -6.44 16.62
C TYR A 51 -12.59 -5.18 15.81
N ILE A 52 -12.13 -4.03 16.29
CA ILE A 52 -12.00 -2.82 15.47
C ILE A 52 -10.82 -3.05 14.53
N ASP A 53 -11.04 -2.93 13.22
CA ASP A 53 -10.03 -3.27 12.20
C ASP A 53 -9.32 -2.04 11.66
N TYR A 54 -8.04 -1.93 11.95
CA TYR A 54 -7.14 -0.93 11.38
C TYR A 54 -6.20 -1.49 10.29
N VAL A 55 -6.39 -2.74 9.88
CA VAL A 55 -5.71 -3.31 8.72
C VAL A 55 -6.43 -2.91 7.43
N GLY A 56 -7.77 -2.83 7.45
CA GLY A 56 -8.57 -2.43 6.32
C GLY A 56 -8.26 -3.21 5.03
N SER A 57 -8.00 -4.54 5.14
CA SER A 57 -7.51 -5.40 4.05
C SER A 57 -6.18 -4.91 3.45
N PHE A 58 -5.32 -4.23 4.19
CA PHE A 58 -4.10 -3.54 3.72
C PHE A 58 -4.41 -2.41 2.72
N GLY A 59 -5.55 -1.71 2.92
CA GLY A 59 -5.88 -0.48 2.21
C GLY A 59 -7.21 -0.45 1.44
N PRO A 60 -7.74 -1.54 0.83
CA PRO A 60 -8.97 -1.49 0.04
C PRO A 60 -10.21 -0.98 0.78
N ALA A 61 -10.34 -1.26 2.08
CA ALA A 61 -11.56 -1.00 2.85
C ALA A 61 -11.71 0.47 3.32
N ILE A 62 -11.46 1.43 2.44
CA ILE A 62 -11.51 2.87 2.77
C ILE A 62 -12.93 3.33 3.17
N VAL A 63 -13.98 2.68 2.66
CA VAL A 63 -15.38 2.94 2.99
C VAL A 63 -15.95 1.93 4.01
N GLY A 64 -15.09 1.13 4.63
CA GLY A 64 -15.45 0.04 5.54
C GLY A 64 -15.73 -1.28 4.84
N HIS A 65 -15.87 -2.33 5.65
CA HIS A 65 -16.17 -3.68 5.18
C HIS A 65 -17.64 -3.83 4.80
N ALA A 66 -17.90 -4.69 3.83
CA ALA A 66 -19.23 -5.09 3.37
C ALA A 66 -20.15 -3.90 3.10
N HIS A 67 -19.64 -2.80 2.52
CA HIS A 67 -20.45 -1.63 2.23
C HIS A 67 -21.64 -2.02 1.34
N PRO A 68 -22.91 -1.71 1.74
CA PRO A 68 -24.09 -2.22 1.03
C PRO A 68 -24.11 -1.92 -0.47
N GLY A 69 -23.69 -0.71 -0.86
CA GLY A 69 -23.63 -0.32 -2.27
C GLY A 69 -22.62 -1.13 -3.09
N ILE A 70 -21.46 -1.47 -2.51
CA ILE A 70 -20.46 -2.31 -3.19
C ILE A 70 -20.96 -3.75 -3.29
N VAL A 71 -21.50 -4.31 -2.19
CA VAL A 71 -22.04 -5.68 -2.17
C VAL A 71 -23.17 -5.82 -3.20
N HIS A 72 -24.10 -4.85 -3.26
CA HIS A 72 -25.18 -4.86 -4.24
C HIS A 72 -24.65 -4.82 -5.68
N ALA A 73 -23.68 -3.95 -5.99
CA ALA A 73 -23.10 -3.87 -7.32
C ALA A 73 -22.40 -5.18 -7.74
N VAL A 74 -21.70 -5.82 -6.82
CA VAL A 74 -21.08 -7.15 -7.04
C VAL A 74 -22.14 -8.20 -7.34
N GLN A 75 -23.23 -8.26 -6.57
CA GLN A 75 -24.34 -9.20 -6.78
C GLN A 75 -24.99 -9.01 -8.15
N GLN A 76 -25.30 -7.75 -8.52
CA GLN A 76 -25.90 -7.43 -9.82
C GLN A 76 -24.97 -7.77 -10.99
N ALA A 77 -23.67 -7.50 -10.87
CA ALA A 77 -22.71 -7.88 -11.89
C ALA A 77 -22.59 -9.41 -12.03
N ALA A 78 -22.57 -10.13 -10.91
CA ALA A 78 -22.47 -11.59 -10.88
C ALA A 78 -23.68 -12.30 -11.52
N GLU A 79 -24.89 -11.75 -11.40
CA GLU A 79 -26.10 -12.27 -12.05
C GLU A 79 -25.99 -12.30 -13.58
N ASN A 80 -25.20 -11.37 -14.16
CA ASN A 80 -24.97 -11.27 -15.60
C ASN A 80 -23.76 -12.07 -16.11
N GLY A 81 -23.00 -12.68 -15.20
CA GLY A 81 -21.81 -13.49 -15.48
C GLY A 81 -20.54 -12.91 -14.89
N LEU A 82 -19.58 -13.77 -14.60
CA LEU A 82 -18.36 -13.44 -13.85
C LEU A 82 -17.20 -13.01 -14.77
N SER A 83 -17.16 -13.52 -16.01
CA SER A 83 -16.08 -13.28 -16.97
C SER A 83 -16.54 -13.68 -18.37
N PHE A 84 -16.16 -12.90 -19.39
CA PHE A 84 -16.69 -13.09 -20.75
C PHE A 84 -15.62 -13.40 -21.82
N GLY A 85 -14.34 -13.12 -21.55
CA GLY A 85 -13.30 -13.16 -22.59
C GLY A 85 -13.52 -12.13 -23.70
N ALA A 86 -14.28 -11.07 -23.40
CA ALA A 86 -14.66 -9.98 -24.28
C ALA A 86 -14.73 -8.67 -23.48
N PRO A 87 -14.52 -7.49 -24.12
CA PRO A 87 -14.58 -6.21 -23.43
C PRO A 87 -15.98 -5.89 -22.92
N THR A 88 -16.06 -5.09 -21.84
CA THR A 88 -17.31 -4.65 -21.25
C THR A 88 -17.37 -3.13 -21.10
N THR A 89 -18.57 -2.55 -21.05
CA THR A 89 -18.72 -1.10 -20.79
C THR A 89 -18.24 -0.71 -19.40
N ALA A 90 -18.29 -1.62 -18.43
CA ALA A 90 -17.82 -1.38 -17.07
C ALA A 90 -16.30 -1.11 -17.01
N GLU A 91 -15.51 -1.76 -17.89
CA GLU A 91 -14.08 -1.48 -18.03
C GLU A 91 -13.84 -0.04 -18.48
N THR A 92 -14.56 0.40 -19.53
CA THR A 92 -14.48 1.78 -20.03
C THR A 92 -14.87 2.78 -18.95
N GLN A 93 -15.96 2.54 -18.23
CA GLN A 93 -16.43 3.41 -17.16
C GLN A 93 -15.42 3.55 -16.01
N LEU A 94 -14.77 2.44 -15.59
CA LEU A 94 -13.76 2.53 -14.54
C LEU A 94 -12.48 3.22 -15.06
N ALA A 95 -12.09 2.98 -16.31
CA ALA A 95 -10.97 3.69 -16.95
C ALA A 95 -11.23 5.20 -17.01
N GLU A 96 -12.40 5.64 -17.46
CA GLU A 96 -12.83 7.04 -17.48
C GLU A 96 -12.84 7.64 -16.08
N ALA A 97 -13.33 6.89 -15.08
CA ALA A 97 -13.34 7.33 -13.69
C ALA A 97 -11.93 7.56 -13.13
N ILE A 98 -10.95 6.73 -13.51
CA ILE A 98 -9.54 6.89 -13.13
C ILE A 98 -8.93 8.10 -13.84
N VAL A 99 -9.07 8.18 -15.17
CA VAL A 99 -8.54 9.29 -15.98
C VAL A 99 -9.08 10.65 -15.53
N ALA A 100 -10.36 10.71 -15.15
CA ALA A 100 -10.98 11.95 -14.67
C ALA A 100 -10.49 12.41 -13.27
N ARG A 101 -9.78 11.56 -12.53
CA ARG A 101 -9.37 11.85 -11.14
C ARG A 101 -7.87 12.01 -10.97
N VAL A 102 -7.09 11.15 -11.63
CA VAL A 102 -5.63 11.13 -11.43
C VAL A 102 -4.98 12.08 -12.43
N PRO A 103 -4.26 13.11 -11.97
CA PRO A 103 -3.51 14.02 -12.86
C PRO A 103 -2.67 13.28 -13.87
N ALA A 104 -2.08 13.66 -14.83
CA ALA A 104 -1.15 12.98 -15.75
C ALA A 104 -1.60 11.61 -16.32
N VAL A 105 -2.77 11.08 -15.97
CA VAL A 105 -3.29 9.82 -16.53
C VAL A 105 -4.20 10.11 -17.71
N GLU A 106 -3.69 9.87 -18.93
CA GLU A 106 -4.45 10.03 -20.18
C GLU A 106 -5.01 8.69 -20.70
N MET A 107 -4.34 7.59 -20.35
CA MET A 107 -4.77 6.22 -20.67
C MET A 107 -4.46 5.28 -19.50
N VAL A 108 -5.26 4.23 -19.32
CA VAL A 108 -5.09 3.21 -18.27
C VAL A 108 -5.38 1.82 -18.82
N ARG A 109 -4.64 0.82 -18.32
CA ARG A 109 -4.86 -0.60 -18.59
C ARG A 109 -5.12 -1.33 -17.27
N MET A 110 -6.23 -2.08 -17.20
CA MET A 110 -6.53 -2.95 -16.06
C MET A 110 -5.70 -4.21 -16.08
N CYS A 111 -5.38 -4.70 -14.88
CA CYS A 111 -4.79 -6.02 -14.61
C CYS A 111 -5.38 -6.57 -13.30
N ASN A 112 -4.79 -7.62 -12.69
CA ASN A 112 -5.43 -8.31 -11.56
C ASN A 112 -4.76 -8.01 -10.20
N SER A 113 -3.60 -7.38 -10.20
CA SER A 113 -2.85 -7.09 -8.97
C SER A 113 -1.89 -5.90 -9.13
N GLY A 114 -1.47 -5.32 -8.00
CA GLY A 114 -0.42 -4.31 -7.99
C GLY A 114 0.92 -4.83 -8.56
N THR A 115 1.25 -6.10 -8.34
CA THR A 115 2.46 -6.73 -8.92
C THR A 115 2.41 -6.74 -10.45
N GLU A 116 1.27 -7.11 -11.05
CA GLU A 116 1.11 -7.07 -12.51
C GLU A 116 1.22 -5.62 -13.03
N ALA A 117 0.65 -4.67 -12.31
CA ALA A 117 0.71 -3.25 -12.65
C ALA A 117 2.15 -2.72 -12.68
N THR A 118 2.91 -2.92 -11.60
CA THR A 118 4.30 -2.45 -11.48
C THR A 118 5.23 -3.15 -12.47
N MET A 119 5.10 -4.47 -12.63
CA MET A 119 5.85 -5.24 -13.63
C MET A 119 5.59 -4.70 -15.04
N SER A 120 4.35 -4.38 -15.37
CA SER A 120 3.96 -3.89 -16.69
C SER A 120 4.43 -2.44 -16.91
N ALA A 121 4.33 -1.58 -15.91
CA ALA A 121 4.81 -0.20 -15.97
C ALA A 121 6.34 -0.13 -16.20
N ILE A 122 7.12 -0.97 -15.52
CA ILE A 122 8.58 -1.05 -15.73
C ILE A 122 8.91 -1.56 -17.13
N ARG A 123 8.20 -2.60 -17.62
CA ARG A 123 8.38 -3.10 -19.00
C ARG A 123 8.11 -2.01 -20.03
N LEU A 124 7.05 -1.25 -19.80
CA LEU A 124 6.64 -0.16 -20.69
C LEU A 124 7.67 0.98 -20.69
N ALA A 125 8.17 1.37 -19.50
CA ALA A 125 9.22 2.37 -19.38
C ALA A 125 10.53 1.97 -20.08
N ARG A 126 10.92 0.69 -19.96
CA ARG A 126 12.06 0.13 -20.70
C ARG A 126 11.88 0.21 -22.22
N ALA A 127 10.71 -0.13 -22.70
CA ALA A 127 10.39 -0.05 -24.13
C ALA A 127 10.38 1.39 -24.64
N PHE A 128 9.85 2.33 -23.86
CA PHE A 128 9.80 3.74 -24.19
C PHE A 128 11.18 4.39 -24.28
N THR A 129 12.05 4.09 -23.32
CA THR A 129 13.38 4.71 -23.23
C THR A 129 14.46 3.97 -24.02
N GLY A 130 14.23 2.69 -24.37
CA GLY A 130 15.25 1.80 -24.90
C GLY A 130 16.33 1.39 -23.89
N ARG A 131 16.13 1.67 -22.60
CA ARG A 131 17.07 1.41 -21.51
C ARG A 131 16.63 0.21 -20.68
N SER A 132 17.54 -0.38 -19.88
CA SER A 132 17.26 -1.62 -19.12
C SER A 132 17.13 -1.43 -17.63
N ASP A 133 17.85 -0.46 -17.05
CA ASP A 133 17.99 -0.33 -15.62
C ASP A 133 16.86 0.53 -15.02
N PHE A 134 16.54 0.29 -13.77
CA PHE A 134 15.62 1.15 -13.02
C PHE A 134 16.06 1.31 -11.57
N LEU A 135 15.65 2.41 -10.97
CA LEU A 135 15.90 2.74 -9.58
C LEU A 135 14.62 2.54 -8.74
N LYS A 136 14.77 1.92 -7.58
CA LYS A 136 13.76 1.87 -6.50
C LYS A 136 14.35 2.38 -5.18
N PHE A 137 13.52 2.50 -4.14
CA PHE A 137 13.96 3.00 -2.85
C PHE A 137 13.88 1.93 -1.76
N ALA A 138 14.86 1.96 -0.84
CA ALA A 138 14.91 1.09 0.32
C ALA A 138 13.66 1.30 1.20
N GLY A 139 13.03 0.18 1.60
CA GLY A 139 11.79 0.20 2.38
C GLY A 139 10.51 0.29 1.56
N CYS A 140 10.58 0.62 0.27
CA CYS A 140 9.42 0.55 -0.64
C CYS A 140 9.22 -0.87 -1.18
N TYR A 141 7.95 -1.27 -1.31
CA TYR A 141 7.54 -2.54 -1.90
C TYR A 141 6.66 -2.30 -3.13
N HIS A 142 7.01 -2.97 -4.22
CA HIS A 142 6.36 -2.78 -5.51
C HIS A 142 5.84 -4.11 -6.13
N GLY A 143 5.43 -5.05 -5.27
CA GLY A 143 5.05 -6.39 -5.71
C GLY A 143 6.26 -7.34 -5.79
N HIS A 144 6.00 -8.55 -6.29
CA HIS A 144 6.93 -9.68 -6.21
C HIS A 144 7.43 -10.18 -7.57
N SER A 145 7.52 -9.31 -8.59
CA SER A 145 8.26 -9.65 -9.80
C SER A 145 9.77 -9.64 -9.50
N ASP A 146 10.53 -10.52 -10.16
CA ASP A 146 11.94 -10.79 -9.84
C ASP A 146 12.81 -9.52 -9.76
N GLY A 147 12.66 -8.59 -10.70
CA GLY A 147 13.41 -7.34 -10.68
C GLY A 147 13.08 -6.41 -9.52
N LEU A 148 11.97 -6.61 -8.83
CA LEU A 148 11.53 -5.82 -7.68
C LEU A 148 11.89 -6.47 -6.33
N LEU A 149 12.27 -7.76 -6.33
CA LEU A 149 12.77 -8.50 -5.17
C LEU A 149 14.29 -8.34 -5.04
N VAL A 150 14.71 -7.08 -4.91
CA VAL A 150 16.12 -6.67 -4.77
C VAL A 150 16.27 -5.85 -3.50
N ALA A 151 17.19 -6.29 -2.63
CA ALA A 151 17.42 -5.69 -1.33
C ALA A 151 18.26 -4.41 -1.44
N ALA A 152 18.12 -3.54 -0.42
CA ALA A 152 19.11 -2.51 -0.13
C ALA A 152 20.32 -3.16 0.55
N GLY A 153 21.54 -2.88 0.06
CA GLY A 153 22.79 -3.29 0.72
C GLY A 153 23.21 -2.33 1.84
N SER A 154 24.42 -2.46 2.29
CA SER A 154 25.00 -1.64 3.37
C SER A 154 25.50 -0.25 2.92
N GLY A 155 25.45 0.05 1.62
CA GLY A 155 25.87 1.34 1.06
C GLY A 155 24.70 2.27 0.75
N ALA A 156 25.01 3.55 0.48
CA ALA A 156 24.03 4.55 0.09
C ALA A 156 23.33 4.21 -1.24
N LEU A 157 24.05 3.53 -2.14
CA LEU A 157 23.54 3.04 -3.42
C LEU A 157 23.92 1.57 -3.58
N THR A 158 22.97 0.72 -3.97
CA THR A 158 23.18 -0.72 -4.13
C THR A 158 22.64 -1.20 -5.46
N ILE A 159 23.35 -2.13 -6.10
CA ILE A 159 22.96 -2.73 -7.37
C ILE A 159 22.88 -4.24 -7.21
N GLY A 160 21.77 -4.82 -7.68
CA GLY A 160 21.67 -6.22 -8.03
C GLY A 160 21.79 -7.24 -6.90
N VAL A 161 21.41 -6.88 -5.65
CA VAL A 161 21.40 -7.83 -4.53
C VAL A 161 20.03 -8.48 -4.40
N PRO A 162 19.82 -9.77 -4.80
CA PRO A 162 18.53 -10.44 -4.64
C PRO A 162 18.10 -10.52 -3.18
N ASP A 163 16.82 -10.23 -2.92
CA ASP A 163 16.19 -10.32 -1.59
C ASP A 163 15.45 -11.66 -1.38
N SER A 164 15.28 -12.41 -2.45
CA SER A 164 14.59 -13.70 -2.42
C SER A 164 15.42 -14.79 -3.11
N PRO A 165 15.52 -15.99 -2.50
CA PRO A 165 16.01 -17.16 -3.22
C PRO A 165 15.18 -17.39 -4.50
N GLY A 166 15.87 -17.76 -5.58
CA GLY A 166 15.24 -18.00 -6.89
C GLY A 166 15.28 -16.81 -7.85
N VAL A 167 15.62 -15.61 -7.39
CA VAL A 167 15.85 -14.46 -8.27
C VAL A 167 17.24 -14.57 -8.89
N PRO A 168 17.36 -14.67 -10.25
CA PRO A 168 18.66 -14.75 -10.90
C PRO A 168 19.46 -13.45 -10.74
N ALA A 169 20.75 -13.55 -10.45
CA ALA A 169 21.62 -12.38 -10.34
C ALA A 169 21.63 -11.55 -11.64
N ALA A 170 21.59 -12.20 -12.81
CA ALA A 170 21.52 -11.54 -14.11
C ALA A 170 20.24 -10.71 -14.30
N TYR A 171 19.17 -11.00 -13.56
CA TYR A 171 17.94 -10.20 -13.58
C TYR A 171 18.01 -9.05 -12.56
N ALA A 172 18.51 -9.35 -11.36
CA ALA A 172 18.65 -8.38 -10.29
C ALA A 172 19.65 -7.25 -10.61
N GLN A 173 20.67 -7.50 -11.44
CA GLN A 173 21.69 -6.51 -11.84
C GLN A 173 21.13 -5.23 -12.49
N HIS A 174 19.88 -5.29 -13.01
CA HIS A 174 19.18 -4.15 -13.63
C HIS A 174 18.38 -3.31 -12.64
N THR A 175 18.52 -3.57 -11.33
CA THR A 175 17.80 -2.84 -10.29
C THR A 175 18.77 -2.14 -9.35
N LEU A 176 18.69 -0.82 -9.33
CA LEU A 176 19.37 0.02 -8.37
C LEU A 176 18.46 0.27 -7.18
N THR A 177 19.03 0.35 -5.98
CA THR A 177 18.30 0.73 -4.77
C THR A 177 19.01 1.88 -4.07
N ALA A 178 18.30 2.97 -3.79
CA ALA A 178 18.79 4.14 -3.06
C ALA A 178 17.98 4.33 -1.75
N PRO A 179 18.50 5.05 -0.75
CA PRO A 179 17.75 5.43 0.43
C PRO A 179 16.55 6.32 0.07
N TYR A 180 15.42 6.11 0.75
CA TYR A 180 14.26 6.97 0.64
C TYR A 180 14.49 8.30 1.37
N ASN A 181 14.01 9.41 0.84
CA ASN A 181 14.19 10.77 1.37
C ASN A 181 15.65 11.30 1.38
N ASP A 182 16.57 10.65 0.67
CA ASP A 182 17.97 11.09 0.56
C ASP A 182 18.22 11.72 -0.81
N ILE A 183 18.22 13.05 -0.86
CA ILE A 183 18.44 13.81 -2.10
C ILE A 183 19.89 13.62 -2.60
N ALA A 184 20.88 13.57 -1.71
CA ALA A 184 22.27 13.42 -2.11
C ALA A 184 22.52 12.05 -2.76
N ALA A 185 21.99 10.98 -2.17
CA ALA A 185 22.06 9.65 -2.76
C ALA A 185 21.30 9.56 -4.10
N LEU A 186 20.15 10.26 -4.22
CA LEU A 186 19.41 10.36 -5.47
C LEU A 186 20.23 11.08 -6.56
N GLU A 187 20.83 12.22 -6.26
CA GLU A 187 21.67 12.98 -7.19
C GLU A 187 22.90 12.17 -7.61
N GLN A 188 23.53 11.46 -6.69
CA GLN A 188 24.64 10.55 -7.00
C GLN A 188 24.20 9.44 -7.95
N ALA A 189 23.05 8.80 -7.70
CA ALA A 189 22.51 7.74 -8.56
C ALA A 189 22.29 8.24 -10.00
N PHE A 190 21.76 9.45 -10.15
CA PHE A 190 21.56 10.04 -11.48
C PHE A 190 22.87 10.52 -12.13
N ALA A 191 23.86 10.96 -11.35
CA ALA A 191 25.18 11.33 -11.90
C ALA A 191 25.91 10.11 -12.48
N GLU A 192 25.76 8.94 -11.85
CA GLU A 192 26.47 7.70 -12.25
C GLU A 192 25.69 6.90 -13.28
N TYR A 193 24.33 6.83 -13.16
CA TYR A 193 23.50 5.89 -13.92
C TYR A 193 22.36 6.56 -14.71
N GLY A 194 22.16 7.87 -14.62
CA GLY A 194 20.99 8.56 -15.16
C GLY A 194 20.72 8.29 -16.63
N GLU A 195 21.76 8.19 -17.46
CA GLU A 195 21.64 7.87 -18.90
C GLU A 195 21.27 6.40 -19.16
N GLN A 196 21.36 5.51 -18.15
CA GLN A 196 21.05 4.08 -18.26
C GLN A 196 19.67 3.76 -17.66
N LEU A 197 19.14 4.68 -16.80
CA LEU A 197 17.88 4.46 -16.13
C LEU A 197 16.68 4.59 -17.08
N ALA A 198 15.96 3.49 -17.28
CA ALA A 198 14.67 3.48 -17.95
C ALA A 198 13.59 4.14 -17.08
N ALA A 199 13.63 3.85 -15.78
CA ALA A 199 12.61 4.32 -14.85
C ALA A 199 13.16 4.56 -13.44
N VAL A 200 12.44 5.38 -12.68
CA VAL A 200 12.45 5.37 -11.22
C VAL A 200 11.06 5.01 -10.74
N ILE A 201 10.94 4.04 -9.84
CA ILE A 201 9.68 3.68 -9.19
C ILE A 201 9.73 4.02 -7.71
N VAL A 202 8.69 4.68 -7.20
CA VAL A 202 8.61 5.15 -5.81
C VAL A 202 7.19 5.03 -5.28
N GLU A 203 7.03 4.63 -4.00
CA GLU A 203 5.82 4.89 -3.24
C GLU A 203 5.85 6.36 -2.81
N PRO A 204 4.90 7.22 -3.25
CA PRO A 204 4.91 8.65 -2.86
C PRO A 204 4.77 8.84 -1.34
N VAL A 205 4.05 7.94 -0.66
CA VAL A 205 4.12 7.73 0.79
C VAL A 205 4.49 6.27 0.98
N ALA A 206 5.61 6.00 1.59
CA ALA A 206 6.09 4.64 1.78
C ALA A 206 5.29 3.94 2.87
N GLY A 207 4.36 3.07 2.46
CA GLY A 207 3.45 2.34 3.33
C GLY A 207 3.97 0.97 3.75
N ASN A 208 5.07 0.50 3.14
CA ASN A 208 5.69 -0.79 3.43
C ASN A 208 6.90 -0.69 4.40
N MET A 209 7.13 0.50 4.93
CA MET A 209 7.94 0.74 6.12
C MET A 209 7.14 1.50 7.18
N SER A 210 5.93 1.00 7.45
CA SER A 210 4.84 1.60 8.20
C SER A 210 4.20 2.77 7.43
N CYS A 211 4.28 4.03 7.90
CA CYS A 211 3.89 5.19 7.10
C CYS A 211 5.01 6.23 7.16
N VAL A 212 5.80 6.32 6.10
CA VAL A 212 6.86 7.32 5.99
C VAL A 212 6.51 8.29 4.86
N PRO A 213 6.12 9.53 5.19
CA PRO A 213 5.86 10.56 4.20
C PRO A 213 7.14 10.97 3.46
N PRO A 214 7.04 11.39 2.21
CA PRO A 214 8.17 11.96 1.49
C PRO A 214 8.51 13.35 2.02
N ASP A 215 9.76 13.72 1.99
CA ASP A 215 10.13 15.13 2.00
C ASP A 215 9.67 15.76 0.66
N PRO A 216 8.91 16.87 0.68
CA PRO A 216 8.49 17.52 -0.55
C PRO A 216 9.66 17.94 -1.46
N ALA A 217 10.83 18.25 -0.89
CA ALA A 217 12.03 18.54 -1.67
C ALA A 217 12.56 17.31 -2.39
N PHE A 218 12.49 16.12 -1.77
CA PHE A 218 12.87 14.84 -2.38
C PHE A 218 12.00 14.53 -3.62
N LEU A 219 10.68 14.67 -3.53
CA LEU A 219 9.80 14.43 -4.69
C LEU A 219 10.04 15.42 -5.83
N ARG A 220 10.30 16.70 -5.50
CA ARG A 220 10.66 17.73 -6.52
C ARG A 220 11.99 17.42 -7.19
N ALA A 221 13.02 17.03 -6.42
CA ALA A 221 14.30 16.61 -6.95
C ALA A 221 14.16 15.38 -7.85
N LEU A 222 13.38 14.39 -7.42
CA LEU A 222 13.09 13.19 -8.20
C LEU A 222 12.44 13.52 -9.54
N ARG A 223 11.37 14.34 -9.55
CA ARG A 223 10.73 14.76 -10.81
C ARG A 223 11.70 15.54 -11.72
N HIS A 224 12.48 16.46 -11.13
CA HIS A 224 13.45 17.23 -11.89
C HIS A 224 14.51 16.36 -12.57
N LEU A 225 15.10 15.44 -11.82
CA LEU A 225 16.13 14.53 -12.34
C LEU A 225 15.58 13.60 -13.40
N CYS A 226 14.41 12.99 -13.17
CA CYS A 226 13.77 12.17 -14.19
C CYS A 226 13.53 12.94 -15.49
N SER A 227 13.04 14.18 -15.41
CA SER A 227 12.85 15.04 -16.58
C SER A 227 14.16 15.38 -17.28
N LYS A 228 15.22 15.71 -16.53
CA LYS A 228 16.53 16.05 -17.06
C LYS A 228 17.20 14.90 -17.85
N PHE A 229 17.06 13.67 -17.38
CA PHE A 229 17.70 12.51 -17.96
C PHE A 229 16.78 11.70 -18.92
N GLY A 230 15.52 12.13 -19.10
CA GLY A 230 14.54 11.40 -19.89
C GLY A 230 14.19 10.03 -19.28
N THR A 231 14.28 9.91 -17.98
CA THR A 231 13.92 8.71 -17.21
C THR A 231 12.43 8.76 -16.87
N VAL A 232 11.71 7.66 -17.03
CA VAL A 232 10.28 7.58 -16.70
C VAL A 232 10.09 7.56 -15.19
N LEU A 233 9.35 8.52 -14.64
CA LEU A 233 8.94 8.50 -13.24
C LEU A 233 7.66 7.69 -13.08
N ILE A 234 7.72 6.63 -12.28
CA ILE A 234 6.57 5.78 -11.94
C ILE A 234 6.20 6.02 -10.48
N PHE A 235 5.00 6.56 -10.24
CA PHE A 235 4.42 6.57 -8.88
C PHE A 235 3.69 5.26 -8.66
N ASP A 236 4.18 4.50 -7.67
CA ASP A 236 3.41 3.37 -7.16
C ASP A 236 2.35 3.86 -6.18
N GLU A 237 1.18 4.08 -6.73
CA GLU A 237 -0.01 4.50 -5.99
C GLU A 237 -0.97 3.33 -5.71
N VAL A 238 -0.49 2.11 -5.68
CA VAL A 238 -1.30 0.95 -5.28
C VAL A 238 -1.86 1.15 -3.86
N MET A 239 -1.15 1.85 -2.99
CA MET A 239 -1.61 2.17 -1.63
C MET A 239 -2.19 3.58 -1.51
N THR A 240 -1.56 4.58 -2.10
CA THR A 240 -1.92 6.01 -1.96
C THR A 240 -3.00 6.46 -2.91
N GLY A 241 -3.17 5.80 -4.05
CA GLY A 241 -4.19 6.14 -5.04
C GLY A 241 -5.59 6.11 -4.45
N PHE A 242 -6.33 7.21 -4.61
CA PHE A 242 -7.68 7.40 -4.06
C PHE A 242 -7.77 7.29 -2.52
N ARG A 243 -6.61 7.26 -1.83
CA ARG A 243 -6.55 7.21 -0.36
C ARG A 243 -6.15 8.53 0.24
N VAL A 244 -5.08 9.14 -0.24
CA VAL A 244 -4.53 10.37 0.35
C VAL A 244 -5.21 11.63 -0.20
N ALA A 245 -5.76 11.56 -1.40
CA ALA A 245 -6.60 12.55 -2.04
C ALA A 245 -7.46 11.87 -3.12
N ARG A 246 -8.39 12.60 -3.73
CA ARG A 246 -9.25 12.11 -4.80
C ARG A 246 -8.46 11.65 -6.03
N GLY A 247 -7.41 12.40 -6.40
CA GLY A 247 -6.45 12.07 -7.46
C GLY A 247 -5.16 11.43 -6.95
N GLY A 248 -5.17 10.88 -5.71
CA GLY A 248 -4.02 10.21 -5.12
C GLY A 248 -2.90 11.15 -4.69
N ALA A 249 -1.68 10.62 -4.62
CA ALA A 249 -0.51 11.37 -4.17
C ALA A 249 -0.05 12.41 -5.18
N GLN A 250 -0.32 12.23 -6.47
CA GLN A 250 -0.01 13.25 -7.49
C GLN A 250 -0.77 14.55 -7.20
N GLU A 251 -2.06 14.47 -6.90
CA GLU A 251 -2.86 15.63 -6.47
C GLU A 251 -2.37 16.18 -5.14
N PHE A 252 -2.15 15.29 -4.15
CA PHE A 252 -1.79 15.69 -2.80
C PHE A 252 -0.46 16.47 -2.71
N TYR A 253 0.55 16.04 -3.47
CA TYR A 253 1.88 16.67 -3.47
C TYR A 253 2.11 17.66 -4.63
N GLY A 254 1.20 17.73 -5.60
CA GLY A 254 1.34 18.56 -6.80
C GLY A 254 2.51 18.12 -7.70
N ILE A 255 2.77 16.84 -7.77
CA ILE A 255 3.85 16.25 -8.59
C ILE A 255 3.24 15.24 -9.56
N GLU A 256 3.40 15.46 -10.85
CA GLU A 256 2.94 14.56 -11.90
C GLU A 256 4.01 13.50 -12.23
N ALA A 257 3.62 12.24 -12.23
CA ALA A 257 4.42 11.13 -12.70
C ALA A 257 4.17 10.88 -14.20
N ASP A 258 5.09 10.20 -14.88
CA ASP A 258 4.91 9.79 -16.27
C ASP A 258 4.00 8.55 -16.36
N LEU A 259 4.12 7.63 -15.39
CA LEU A 259 3.28 6.46 -15.21
C LEU A 259 2.84 6.35 -13.74
N VAL A 260 1.69 5.75 -13.53
CA VAL A 260 1.14 5.41 -12.21
C VAL A 260 0.73 3.95 -12.18
N THR A 261 0.92 3.29 -11.03
CA THR A 261 0.34 1.98 -10.76
C THR A 261 -0.71 2.10 -9.67
N LEU A 262 -1.82 1.40 -9.84
CA LEU A 262 -3.01 1.47 -9.01
C LEU A 262 -3.47 0.06 -8.61
N GLY A 263 -4.21 -0.04 -7.53
CA GLY A 263 -4.78 -1.28 -7.02
C GLY A 263 -5.68 -1.02 -5.83
N LYS A 264 -5.85 -2.01 -4.97
CA LYS A 264 -6.53 -1.89 -3.67
C LYS A 264 -7.91 -1.20 -3.79
N ILE A 265 -8.00 0.11 -3.55
CA ILE A 265 -9.27 0.87 -3.52
C ILE A 265 -10.03 0.77 -4.85
N ILE A 266 -9.33 0.76 -6.00
CA ILE A 266 -10.00 0.64 -7.30
C ILE A 266 -10.69 -0.70 -7.52
N GLY A 267 -10.51 -1.66 -6.64
CA GLY A 267 -11.19 -2.95 -6.65
C GLY A 267 -12.38 -3.03 -5.72
N GLY A 268 -12.56 -2.06 -4.79
CA GLY A 268 -13.64 -2.12 -3.80
C GLY A 268 -13.63 -3.38 -2.94
N GLY A 269 -12.47 -4.03 -2.76
CA GLY A 269 -12.29 -5.31 -2.09
C GLY A 269 -12.09 -6.51 -3.03
N MET A 270 -12.32 -6.36 -4.35
CA MET A 270 -12.08 -7.38 -5.36
C MET A 270 -10.64 -7.31 -5.90
N PRO A 271 -10.08 -8.42 -6.43
CA PRO A 271 -8.75 -8.43 -7.02
C PRO A 271 -8.70 -7.56 -8.28
N VAL A 272 -7.85 -6.55 -8.27
CA VAL A 272 -7.61 -5.64 -9.39
C VAL A 272 -6.27 -4.95 -9.24
N GLY A 273 -5.67 -4.60 -10.35
CA GLY A 273 -4.62 -3.64 -10.51
C GLY A 273 -4.84 -2.83 -11.79
N ALA A 274 -4.13 -1.74 -11.92
CA ALA A 274 -4.10 -0.96 -13.14
C ALA A 274 -2.77 -0.21 -13.25
N PHE A 275 -2.37 0.10 -14.46
CA PHE A 275 -1.28 1.03 -14.74
C PHE A 275 -1.70 1.97 -15.86
N GLY A 276 -1.25 3.20 -15.78
CA GLY A 276 -1.62 4.23 -16.73
C GLY A 276 -0.68 5.42 -16.66
N GLY A 277 -0.92 6.43 -17.49
CA GLY A 277 -0.12 7.64 -17.54
C GLY A 277 -0.19 8.31 -18.90
N ARG A 278 0.92 8.90 -19.30
CA ARG A 278 1.07 9.63 -20.57
C ARG A 278 0.69 8.75 -21.76
N ARG A 279 -0.04 9.34 -22.68
CA ARG A 279 -0.52 8.67 -23.90
C ARG A 279 0.61 8.11 -24.75
N ASP A 280 1.66 8.89 -24.99
CA ASP A 280 2.79 8.49 -25.83
C ASP A 280 3.55 7.27 -25.29
N ILE A 281 3.52 7.04 -23.98
CA ILE A 281 4.06 5.84 -23.35
C ILE A 281 3.06 4.70 -23.46
N MET A 282 1.79 4.94 -23.13
CA MET A 282 0.76 3.89 -23.09
C MET A 282 0.43 3.33 -24.47
N GLU A 283 0.57 4.10 -25.54
CA GLU A 283 0.35 3.64 -26.92
C GLU A 283 1.41 2.63 -27.41
N LEU A 284 2.52 2.47 -26.72
CA LEU A 284 3.46 1.37 -26.98
C LEU A 284 2.91 -0.01 -26.60
N LEU A 285 1.81 -0.06 -25.84
CA LEU A 285 1.20 -1.30 -25.38
C LEU A 285 0.37 -1.96 -26.50
N ALA A 286 0.49 -3.28 -26.63
CA ALA A 286 -0.34 -4.04 -27.55
C ALA A 286 -1.85 -3.85 -27.26
N PRO A 287 -2.73 -3.72 -28.27
CA PRO A 287 -2.50 -3.94 -29.70
C PRO A 287 -2.02 -2.72 -30.47
N LEU A 288 -1.86 -1.53 -29.86
CA LEU A 288 -1.38 -0.33 -30.56
C LEU A 288 0.12 -0.43 -30.84
N GLY A 289 0.93 -0.80 -29.87
CA GLY A 289 2.36 -1.00 -29.99
C GLY A 289 2.77 -2.47 -29.79
N GLY A 290 4.08 -2.70 -29.59
CA GLY A 290 4.65 -4.04 -29.48
C GLY A 290 4.84 -4.56 -28.05
N VAL A 291 4.59 -3.73 -27.02
CA VAL A 291 4.77 -4.15 -25.63
C VAL A 291 3.61 -5.03 -25.18
N TYR A 292 3.90 -6.29 -24.85
CA TYR A 292 2.87 -7.26 -24.51
C TYR A 292 2.49 -7.24 -23.04
N GLN A 293 1.19 -7.20 -22.77
CA GLN A 293 0.55 -7.44 -21.46
C GLN A 293 -0.84 -8.02 -21.72
N ALA A 294 -1.22 -9.06 -21.00
CA ALA A 294 -2.54 -9.68 -21.08
C ALA A 294 -2.93 -10.30 -19.73
N GLY A 295 -4.22 -10.46 -19.50
CA GLY A 295 -4.77 -11.14 -18.33
C GLY A 295 -6.20 -11.60 -18.62
N THR A 296 -6.47 -12.90 -18.47
CA THR A 296 -7.80 -13.50 -18.75
C THR A 296 -8.92 -12.81 -17.95
N LEU A 297 -8.64 -12.42 -16.72
CA LEU A 297 -9.61 -11.82 -15.82
C LEU A 297 -9.41 -10.30 -15.65
N SER A 298 -8.47 -9.70 -16.39
CA SER A 298 -8.27 -8.25 -16.35
C SER A 298 -9.54 -7.54 -16.86
N GLY A 299 -10.05 -6.61 -16.06
CA GLY A 299 -11.29 -5.90 -16.40
C GLY A 299 -12.57 -6.72 -16.20
N ASN A 300 -12.54 -7.81 -15.40
CA ASN A 300 -13.74 -8.61 -15.16
C ASN A 300 -14.88 -7.75 -14.58
N PRO A 301 -16.15 -8.03 -14.97
CA PRO A 301 -17.28 -7.15 -14.67
C PRO A 301 -17.55 -6.99 -13.18
N VAL A 302 -17.27 -8.00 -12.37
CA VAL A 302 -17.50 -7.97 -10.93
C VAL A 302 -16.54 -7.00 -10.23
N SER A 303 -15.24 -7.08 -10.55
CA SER A 303 -14.24 -6.15 -10.02
C SER A 303 -14.48 -4.72 -10.52
N MET A 304 -14.87 -4.54 -11.78
CA MET A 304 -15.18 -3.22 -12.34
C MET A 304 -16.38 -2.58 -11.63
N ALA A 305 -17.45 -3.33 -11.40
CA ALA A 305 -18.63 -2.86 -10.68
C ALA A 305 -18.31 -2.45 -9.24
N ALA A 306 -17.52 -3.27 -8.52
CA ALA A 306 -17.08 -2.97 -7.16
C ALA A 306 -16.22 -1.69 -7.12
N GLY A 307 -15.25 -1.58 -8.03
CA GLY A 307 -14.35 -0.43 -8.13
C GLY A 307 -15.07 0.87 -8.45
N LEU A 308 -16.00 0.86 -9.41
CA LEU A 308 -16.82 2.02 -9.76
C LEU A 308 -17.61 2.57 -8.58
N VAL A 309 -18.22 1.70 -7.78
CA VAL A 309 -18.95 2.13 -6.58
C VAL A 309 -17.99 2.63 -5.51
N SER A 310 -16.85 1.95 -5.31
CA SER A 310 -15.80 2.38 -4.37
C SER A 310 -15.35 3.81 -4.68
N LEU A 311 -15.00 4.11 -5.94
CA LEU A 311 -14.58 5.45 -6.34
C LEU A 311 -15.70 6.50 -6.20
N ARG A 312 -16.95 6.16 -6.52
CA ARG A 312 -18.07 7.10 -6.32
C ARG A 312 -18.28 7.46 -4.86
N LEU A 313 -18.12 6.51 -3.94
CA LEU A 313 -18.26 6.75 -2.51
C LEU A 313 -17.17 7.67 -1.95
N THR A 314 -16.02 7.75 -2.61
CA THR A 314 -14.94 8.67 -2.23
C THR A 314 -15.07 10.06 -2.87
N ASP A 315 -16.03 10.27 -3.78
CA ASP A 315 -16.29 11.58 -4.43
C ASP A 315 -17.08 12.56 -3.54
N GLU A 316 -17.59 12.13 -2.38
CA GLU A 316 -18.26 13.02 -1.44
C GLU A 316 -17.34 14.19 -1.06
N PRO A 317 -17.79 15.45 -1.18
CA PRO A 317 -16.93 16.64 -1.07
C PRO A 317 -16.14 16.74 0.22
N VAL A 318 -16.65 16.16 1.31
CA VAL A 318 -16.02 16.18 2.64
C VAL A 318 -15.26 14.87 2.98
N PHE A 319 -15.24 13.91 2.07
CA PHE A 319 -14.70 12.56 2.35
C PHE A 319 -13.26 12.60 2.86
N TYR A 320 -12.35 13.20 2.10
CA TYR A 320 -10.92 13.26 2.45
C TYR A 320 -10.64 14.19 3.63
N LYS A 321 -11.44 15.25 3.79
CA LYS A 321 -11.38 16.10 4.99
C LYS A 321 -11.72 15.29 6.24
N ASN A 322 -12.86 14.61 6.25
CA ASN A 322 -13.29 13.78 7.36
C ASN A 322 -12.30 12.64 7.64
N LEU A 323 -11.77 11.99 6.59
CA LEU A 323 -10.77 10.94 6.74
C LEU A 323 -9.47 11.46 7.38
N THR A 324 -9.04 12.66 7.01
CA THR A 324 -7.88 13.32 7.63
C THR A 324 -8.15 13.66 9.09
N GLU A 325 -9.31 14.21 9.41
CA GLU A 325 -9.71 14.52 10.80
C GLU A 325 -9.75 13.27 11.68
N ILE A 326 -10.33 12.17 11.19
CA ILE A 326 -10.34 10.86 11.86
C ILE A 326 -8.92 10.38 12.14
N THR A 327 -8.05 10.44 11.13
CA THR A 327 -6.67 9.95 11.25
C THR A 327 -5.85 10.79 12.23
N THR A 328 -5.98 12.11 12.14
CA THR A 328 -5.31 13.05 13.06
C THR A 328 -5.80 12.85 14.50
N ALA A 329 -7.11 12.74 14.72
CA ALA A 329 -7.66 12.49 16.05
C ALA A 329 -7.17 11.17 16.66
N LEU A 330 -7.04 10.11 15.86
CA LEU A 330 -6.45 8.85 16.29
C LEU A 330 -4.97 9.02 16.65
N ALA A 331 -4.19 9.68 15.80
CA ALA A 331 -2.76 9.90 16.01
C ALA A 331 -2.50 10.71 17.28
N ASP A 332 -3.15 11.85 17.44
CA ASP A 332 -3.01 12.73 18.60
C ASP A 332 -3.45 12.02 19.88
N GLY A 333 -4.60 11.33 19.80
CA GLY A 333 -5.12 10.58 20.95
C GLY A 333 -4.21 9.44 21.41
N LEU A 334 -3.51 8.75 20.49
CA LEU A 334 -2.51 7.74 20.83
C LEU A 334 -1.24 8.37 21.44
N LEU A 335 -0.76 9.48 20.87
CA LEU A 335 0.41 10.21 21.38
C LEU A 335 0.18 10.75 22.80
N ASP A 336 -0.99 11.32 23.07
CA ASP A 336 -1.35 11.84 24.39
C ASP A 336 -1.33 10.73 25.45
N ARG A 337 -1.87 9.56 25.15
CA ARG A 337 -1.91 8.42 26.07
C ARG A 337 -0.53 7.80 26.27
N ALA A 338 0.24 7.63 25.19
CA ALA A 338 1.62 7.17 25.29
C ALA A 338 2.45 8.11 26.18
N LYS A 339 2.31 9.42 26.00
CA LYS A 339 2.96 10.44 26.84
C LYS A 339 2.53 10.37 28.29
N ALA A 340 1.23 10.21 28.58
CA ALA A 340 0.70 10.08 29.95
C ALA A 340 1.33 8.89 30.70
N HIS A 341 1.59 7.79 29.98
CA HIS A 341 2.23 6.58 30.51
C HIS A 341 3.76 6.57 30.33
N ARG A 342 4.36 7.65 29.82
CA ARG A 342 5.81 7.77 29.57
C ARG A 342 6.34 6.68 28.63
N ILE A 343 5.56 6.31 27.62
CA ILE A 343 5.97 5.40 26.54
C ILE A 343 6.49 6.25 25.38
N PRO A 344 7.73 6.07 24.93
CA PRO A 344 8.27 6.80 23.79
C PRO A 344 7.58 6.31 22.50
N LEU A 345 6.91 7.22 21.81
CA LEU A 345 6.15 6.94 20.59
C LEU A 345 6.26 8.11 19.62
N VAL A 346 6.51 7.79 18.37
CA VAL A 346 6.41 8.70 17.21
C VAL A 346 5.31 8.17 16.29
N ILE A 347 4.51 9.06 15.75
CA ILE A 347 3.46 8.72 14.78
C ILE A 347 3.63 9.61 13.55
N ASN A 348 3.74 8.98 12.39
CA ASN A 348 3.56 9.64 11.11
C ASN A 348 2.16 9.37 10.59
N HIS A 349 1.55 10.33 9.90
CA HIS A 349 0.28 10.07 9.19
C HIS A 349 0.12 10.94 7.95
N VAL A 350 -0.61 10.44 6.98
CA VAL A 350 -1.04 11.16 5.77
C VAL A 350 -2.45 10.70 5.45
N CYS A 351 -3.42 11.60 5.54
CA CYS A 351 -4.84 11.29 5.34
C CYS A 351 -5.21 9.95 6.00
N GLY A 352 -5.78 8.99 5.30
CA GLY A 352 -6.20 7.69 5.82
C GLY A 352 -5.08 6.66 6.13
N MET A 353 -3.83 7.08 6.31
CA MET A 353 -2.68 6.23 6.61
C MET A 353 -1.95 6.73 7.84
N LEU A 354 -1.49 5.81 8.70
CA LEU A 354 -0.76 6.10 9.92
C LEU A 354 0.31 5.05 10.18
N GLY A 355 1.47 5.48 10.68
CA GLY A 355 2.57 4.62 11.14
C GLY A 355 2.88 4.85 12.62
N LEU A 356 3.08 3.76 13.36
CA LEU A 356 3.37 3.73 14.79
C LEU A 356 4.82 3.29 15.02
N PHE A 357 5.62 4.11 15.72
CA PHE A 357 7.02 3.86 15.94
C PHE A 357 7.37 4.02 17.43
N PHE A 358 7.68 2.91 18.10
CA PHE A 358 8.19 2.93 19.48
C PHE A 358 9.66 3.31 19.48
N THR A 359 9.96 4.59 19.73
CA THR A 359 11.31 5.14 19.64
C THR A 359 11.43 6.46 20.41
N GLN A 360 12.66 6.84 20.75
CA GLN A 360 12.99 8.17 21.27
C GLN A 360 13.52 9.13 20.18
N GLU A 361 13.62 8.66 18.93
CA GLU A 361 14.04 9.53 17.83
C GLU A 361 12.99 10.61 17.57
N ALA A 362 13.44 11.79 17.19
CA ALA A 362 12.55 12.93 16.94
C ALA A 362 11.76 12.80 15.63
N ARG A 363 12.27 12.01 14.67
CA ARG A 363 11.70 11.87 13.31
C ARG A 363 12.01 10.49 12.75
N ILE A 364 11.02 9.94 12.05
CA ILE A 364 11.13 8.70 11.28
C ILE A 364 10.83 9.01 9.82
N ASP A 365 11.84 9.03 8.97
CA ASP A 365 11.76 9.49 7.58
C ASP A 365 12.44 8.56 6.56
N ASN A 366 13.03 7.45 7.02
CA ASN A 366 13.68 6.47 6.16
C ASN A 366 13.70 5.07 6.81
N LEU A 367 14.08 4.06 6.02
CA LEU A 367 14.11 2.67 6.49
C LEU A 367 15.03 2.44 7.68
N ASP A 368 16.19 3.11 7.74
CA ASP A 368 17.14 2.91 8.81
C ASP A 368 16.62 3.44 10.15
N ALA A 369 15.90 4.57 10.13
CA ALA A 369 15.19 5.06 11.30
C ALA A 369 14.09 4.08 11.75
N VAL A 370 13.33 3.52 10.82
CA VAL A 370 12.31 2.49 11.12
C VAL A 370 12.93 1.24 11.75
N LYS A 371 14.06 0.76 11.21
CA LYS A 371 14.77 -0.43 11.75
C LYS A 371 15.33 -0.25 13.16
N ARG A 372 15.60 0.99 13.59
CA ARG A 372 16.05 1.28 14.95
C ARG A 372 14.93 1.36 15.98
N CYS A 373 13.67 1.33 15.54
CA CYS A 373 12.51 1.33 16.43
C CYS A 373 12.40 0.00 17.21
N ASP A 374 11.77 0.06 18.38
CA ASP A 374 11.56 -1.08 19.28
C ASP A 374 10.46 -2.02 18.74
N GLY A 375 10.87 -3.01 17.93
CA GLY A 375 9.97 -4.01 17.35
C GLY A 375 9.40 -4.98 18.37
N GLU A 376 10.10 -5.26 19.49
CA GLU A 376 9.60 -6.12 20.56
C GLU A 376 8.45 -5.44 21.32
N ARG A 377 8.61 -4.14 21.62
CA ARG A 377 7.53 -3.34 22.21
C ARG A 377 6.33 -3.24 21.27
N PHE A 378 6.56 -3.09 19.96
CA PHE A 378 5.47 -3.16 18.99
C PHE A 378 4.72 -4.49 19.06
N ALA A 379 5.44 -5.63 19.08
CA ALA A 379 4.81 -6.95 19.16
C ALA A 379 3.99 -7.11 20.45
N ARG A 380 4.49 -6.62 21.58
CA ARG A 380 3.73 -6.58 22.85
C ARG A 380 2.49 -5.71 22.72
N PHE A 381 2.64 -4.49 22.22
CA PHE A 381 1.52 -3.56 21.98
C PHE A 381 0.45 -4.20 21.09
N PHE A 382 0.85 -4.83 19.98
CA PHE A 382 -0.04 -5.53 19.07
C PHE A 382 -0.90 -6.57 19.79
N HIS A 383 -0.29 -7.46 20.60
CA HIS A 383 -1.03 -8.49 21.30
C HIS A 383 -1.97 -7.92 22.36
N LEU A 384 -1.52 -6.93 23.11
CA LEU A 384 -2.35 -6.27 24.11
C LEU A 384 -3.55 -5.54 23.46
N MET A 385 -3.36 -4.85 22.34
CA MET A 385 -4.45 -4.23 21.58
C MET A 385 -5.42 -5.28 21.01
N LEU A 386 -4.88 -6.40 20.51
CA LEU A 386 -5.69 -7.51 20.01
C LEU A 386 -6.55 -8.11 21.14
N ASP A 387 -6.02 -8.22 22.35
CA ASP A 387 -6.76 -8.67 23.54
C ASP A 387 -7.85 -7.68 23.96
N GLU A 388 -7.63 -6.39 23.76
CA GLU A 388 -8.62 -5.33 23.99
C GLU A 388 -9.64 -5.19 22.83
N GLY A 389 -9.55 -6.02 21.79
CA GLY A 389 -10.49 -6.00 20.65
C GLY A 389 -10.14 -5.01 19.55
N VAL A 390 -8.87 -4.64 19.41
CA VAL A 390 -8.36 -3.80 18.31
C VAL A 390 -7.37 -4.59 17.47
N TYR A 391 -7.63 -4.70 16.17
CA TYR A 391 -6.82 -5.48 15.23
C TYR A 391 -5.93 -4.54 14.40
N LEU A 392 -4.64 -4.56 14.68
CA LEU A 392 -3.60 -3.85 13.94
C LEU A 392 -2.92 -4.78 12.94
N ALA A 393 -2.11 -4.23 12.02
CA ALA A 393 -1.28 -5.07 11.16
C ALA A 393 -0.21 -5.82 11.99
N PRO A 394 0.01 -7.13 11.73
CA PRO A 394 0.92 -7.95 12.54
C PRO A 394 2.40 -7.77 12.15
N SER A 395 2.82 -6.53 11.97
CA SER A 395 4.20 -6.17 11.64
C SER A 395 4.45 -4.69 11.93
N PRO A 396 5.59 -4.31 12.53
CA PRO A 396 5.95 -2.91 12.75
C PRO A 396 6.25 -2.15 11.44
N PHE A 397 6.38 -2.86 10.32
CA PHE A 397 6.63 -2.29 8.98
C PHE A 397 5.36 -2.06 8.18
N GLU A 398 4.18 -2.41 8.70
CA GLU A 398 2.91 -2.22 8.00
C GLU A 398 2.21 -0.96 8.47
N ALA A 399 1.63 -0.22 7.53
CA ALA A 399 0.79 0.92 7.83
C ALA A 399 -0.53 0.52 8.50
N ILE A 400 -1.06 1.41 9.31
CA ILE A 400 -2.40 1.38 9.87
C ILE A 400 -3.32 2.20 8.96
N PHE A 401 -4.53 1.72 8.74
CA PHE A 401 -5.49 2.36 7.84
C PHE A 401 -6.75 2.78 8.58
N THR A 402 -7.15 4.03 8.42
CA THR A 402 -8.47 4.50 8.77
C THR A 402 -9.38 4.51 7.54
N GLY A 403 -10.67 4.47 7.75
CA GLY A 403 -11.70 4.57 6.72
C GLY A 403 -12.90 5.33 7.25
N SER A 404 -13.87 5.63 6.39
CA SER A 404 -15.06 6.43 6.73
C SER A 404 -15.92 5.85 7.85
N GLN A 405 -15.76 4.57 8.19
CA GLN A 405 -16.51 3.90 9.26
C GLN A 405 -15.84 3.99 10.64
N HIS A 406 -14.63 4.55 10.73
CA HIS A 406 -13.95 4.82 12.00
C HIS A 406 -14.48 6.13 12.62
N ASN A 407 -15.76 6.14 13.02
CA ASN A 407 -16.41 7.29 13.61
C ASN A 407 -15.91 7.58 15.06
N ALA A 408 -16.40 8.65 15.67
CA ALA A 408 -15.98 9.09 17.01
C ALA A 408 -16.11 7.99 18.07
N ALA A 409 -17.18 7.18 18.03
CA ALA A 409 -17.38 6.10 19.01
C ALA A 409 -16.33 4.99 18.85
N VAL A 410 -15.98 4.64 17.60
CA VAL A 410 -14.93 3.66 17.30
C VAL A 410 -13.56 4.18 17.74
N LEU A 411 -13.28 5.47 17.51
CA LEU A 411 -12.05 6.11 17.98
C LEU A 411 -11.97 6.10 19.52
N ASP A 412 -13.05 6.47 20.22
CA ASP A 412 -13.11 6.46 21.67
C ASP A 412 -12.84 5.07 22.26
N ASP A 413 -13.45 4.02 21.68
CA ASP A 413 -13.20 2.63 22.09
C ASP A 413 -11.72 2.25 21.89
N THR A 414 -11.14 2.60 20.74
CA THR A 414 -9.71 2.37 20.44
C THR A 414 -8.80 3.09 21.42
N LEU A 415 -9.08 4.36 21.70
CA LEU A 415 -8.25 5.17 22.58
C LEU A 415 -8.37 4.74 24.05
N ARG A 416 -9.54 4.26 24.50
CA ARG A 416 -9.68 3.62 25.82
C ARG A 416 -8.90 2.29 25.92
N ALA A 417 -8.92 1.50 24.87
CA ALA A 417 -8.10 0.29 24.79
C ALA A 417 -6.60 0.62 24.85
N ALA A 418 -6.15 1.59 24.06
CA ALA A 418 -4.76 2.02 24.03
C ALA A 418 -4.27 2.55 25.39
N ASP A 419 -5.10 3.30 26.13
CA ASP A 419 -4.76 3.80 27.46
C ASP A 419 -4.47 2.66 28.44
N ARG A 420 -5.34 1.62 28.47
CA ARG A 420 -5.11 0.41 29.30
C ARG A 420 -3.85 -0.34 28.86
N VAL A 421 -3.62 -0.40 27.55
CA VAL A 421 -2.46 -1.10 26.99
C VAL A 421 -1.16 -0.37 27.34
N PHE A 422 -1.09 0.96 27.19
CA PHE A 422 0.10 1.72 27.58
C PHE A 422 0.39 1.63 29.08
N ALA A 423 -0.64 1.64 29.94
CA ALA A 423 -0.48 1.40 31.37
C ALA A 423 0.15 0.03 31.66
N ARG A 424 -0.31 -1.05 30.96
CA ARG A 424 0.25 -2.40 31.11
C ARG A 424 1.68 -2.49 30.59
N LEU A 425 1.97 -1.92 29.40
CA LEU A 425 3.34 -1.87 28.87
C LEU A 425 4.30 -1.21 29.86
N LYS A 426 3.86 -0.12 30.50
CA LYS A 426 4.70 0.57 31.50
C LYS A 426 4.93 -0.26 32.75
N ALA A 427 3.92 -0.99 33.24
CA ALA A 427 4.04 -1.85 34.40
C ALA A 427 4.98 -3.06 34.18
N GLU A 428 5.13 -3.51 32.93
CA GLU A 428 6.00 -4.63 32.57
C GLU A 428 7.49 -4.22 32.42
N GLU A 429 7.80 -2.91 32.42
CA GLU A 429 9.18 -2.39 32.41
C GLU A 429 9.85 -2.43 33.79
N HIS A 430 9.10 -2.79 34.85
CA HIS A 430 9.54 -2.88 36.24
C HIS A 430 9.44 -4.32 36.77
#